data_25a720464f9d2998fc24c02cd569cc70
#
_entry.id   25a720464f9d2998fc24c02cd569cc70
#
_cell.length_a   1.000
_cell.length_b   1.000
_cell.length_c   1.000
_cell.angle_alpha   90.00
_cell.angle_beta   90.00
_cell.angle_gamma   90.00
#
_symmetry.space_group_name_H-M   'P 1'
#
loop_
_entity.id
_entity.type
_entity.pdbx_description
1 polymer ?
#
loop_
_entity_poly.entity_id
_entity_poly.type
_entity_poly.pdbx_seq_one_letter_code
_entity_poly.pdbx_strand_id
1 'polypeptide(L)'
;MSQNKKIAIKLNNGNQYDAKVIGADRNSDIAVLKILPTETLVPINFADSKNLKIGDKVLAIGNPYGIGISVSSGIISATGRDYGNPYLELIQTDAAINPGNSGGALINENGNLIGINTKIFSKTGAYQGIGFAIPSEKVIQIASEIIQYGKVRNVWIGNFRVARVRFELDKNLLSNGLQVVEIENEGPLFNKGVGVGDVIYRVNDMDATWKNLTQFLSLAAPGDTIKLNIFTESEKKKVVEIETSALEEINLAI
;
A
#
# COMPACT_ATOMS: atom_id res chain seq x y z
N MET A 1 -1.63 11.37 -24.84
CA MET A 1 -0.32 11.82 -25.38
C MET A 1 0.72 11.73 -24.27
N SER A 2 1.44 10.62 -24.16
CA SER A 2 2.57 10.47 -23.23
C SER A 2 3.79 11.14 -23.85
N GLN A 3 4.03 12.35 -23.45
CA GLN A 3 5.30 12.99 -23.76
C GLN A 3 6.40 12.26 -22.99
N ASN A 4 7.41 11.74 -23.68
CA ASN A 4 8.67 11.26 -23.14
C ASN A 4 9.39 12.41 -22.39
N LYS A 5 8.96 12.71 -21.17
CA LYS A 5 9.72 13.59 -20.29
C LYS A 5 10.99 12.83 -19.90
N LYS A 6 12.16 13.33 -20.35
CA LYS A 6 13.44 12.84 -19.87
C LYS A 6 13.51 13.11 -18.37
N ILE A 7 13.80 12.06 -17.62
CA ILE A 7 14.02 12.15 -16.17
C ILE A 7 15.52 12.11 -15.96
N ALA A 8 16.04 13.09 -15.25
CA ALA A 8 17.44 13.14 -14.87
C ALA A 8 17.60 13.08 -13.35
N ILE A 9 18.53 12.27 -12.89
CA ILE A 9 18.89 12.12 -11.48
C ILE A 9 20.19 12.85 -11.24
N LYS A 10 20.16 13.80 -10.33
CA LYS A 10 21.36 14.52 -9.88
C LYS A 10 21.83 13.96 -8.54
N LEU A 11 23.06 13.50 -8.49
CA LEU A 11 23.70 13.02 -7.27
C LEU A 11 24.24 14.17 -6.41
N ASN A 12 24.57 13.86 -5.15
CA ASN A 12 25.09 14.85 -4.20
C ASN A 12 26.43 15.47 -4.62
N ASN A 13 27.23 14.74 -5.40
CA ASN A 13 28.50 15.23 -5.97
C ASN A 13 28.31 16.16 -7.19
N GLY A 14 27.06 16.39 -7.60
CA GLY A 14 26.70 17.24 -8.75
C GLY A 14 26.57 16.51 -10.07
N ASN A 15 27.02 15.24 -10.18
CA ASN A 15 26.87 14.41 -11.39
C ASN A 15 25.40 14.17 -11.70
N GLN A 16 25.09 14.18 -12.99
CA GLN A 16 23.73 14.01 -13.48
C GLN A 16 23.66 12.86 -14.48
N TYR A 17 22.66 12.01 -14.33
CA TYR A 17 22.43 10.83 -15.15
C TYR A 17 21.01 10.79 -15.68
N ASP A 18 20.86 10.42 -16.95
CA ASP A 18 19.56 10.10 -17.52
C ASP A 18 19.00 8.84 -16.84
N ALA A 19 17.76 8.90 -16.39
CA ALA A 19 17.09 7.80 -15.74
C ALA A 19 16.11 7.11 -16.69
N LYS A 20 16.15 5.79 -16.71
CA LYS A 20 15.13 4.95 -17.36
C LYS A 20 14.06 4.58 -16.34
N VAL A 21 12.80 4.81 -16.66
CA VAL A 21 11.66 4.27 -15.88
C VAL A 21 11.60 2.76 -16.13
N ILE A 22 11.74 1.96 -15.07
CA ILE A 22 11.57 0.50 -15.11
C ILE A 22 10.08 0.16 -15.05
N GLY A 23 9.34 0.87 -14.20
CA GLY A 23 7.90 0.79 -14.07
C GLY A 23 7.41 1.70 -12.96
N ALA A 24 6.09 1.82 -12.87
CA ALA A 24 5.43 2.63 -11.83
C ALA A 24 4.09 1.99 -11.45
N ASP A 25 3.72 2.12 -10.18
CA ASP A 25 2.41 1.76 -9.67
C ASP A 25 1.69 3.02 -9.17
N ARG A 26 0.58 3.35 -9.80
CA ARG A 26 -0.23 4.53 -9.45
C ARG A 26 -0.94 4.38 -8.11
N ASN A 27 -1.29 3.15 -7.73
CA ASN A 27 -2.03 2.90 -6.49
C ASN A 27 -1.16 3.18 -5.25
N SER A 28 0.12 2.85 -5.33
CA SER A 28 1.07 3.11 -4.25
C SER A 28 1.83 4.42 -4.41
N ASP A 29 1.75 5.08 -5.57
CA ASP A 29 2.55 6.26 -5.91
C ASP A 29 4.07 5.99 -5.90
N ILE A 30 4.46 4.75 -6.26
CA ILE A 30 5.86 4.32 -6.33
C ILE A 30 6.27 4.13 -7.79
N ALA A 31 7.45 4.66 -8.14
CA ALA A 31 8.11 4.38 -9.42
C ALA A 31 9.54 3.91 -9.18
N VAL A 32 10.01 2.99 -10.02
CA VAL A 32 11.39 2.50 -10.03
C VAL A 32 12.12 3.09 -11.23
N LEU A 33 13.20 3.79 -10.93
CA LEU A 33 14.07 4.41 -11.92
C LEU A 33 15.43 3.71 -11.91
N LYS A 34 16.04 3.56 -13.08
CA LYS A 34 17.39 3.02 -13.24
C LYS A 34 18.31 4.05 -13.90
N ILE A 35 19.46 4.26 -13.29
CA ILE A 35 20.57 5.02 -13.86
C ILE A 35 21.77 4.10 -14.13
N LEU A 36 22.70 4.54 -14.96
CA LEU A 36 23.98 3.86 -15.22
C LEU A 36 25.11 4.80 -14.78
N PRO A 37 25.42 4.82 -13.47
CA PRO A 37 26.46 5.71 -12.95
C PRO A 37 27.86 5.21 -13.35
N THR A 38 28.78 6.15 -13.49
CA THR A 38 30.21 5.86 -13.73
C THR A 38 30.99 5.69 -12.41
N GLU A 39 30.34 5.93 -11.29
CA GLU A 39 30.87 5.87 -9.93
C GLU A 39 30.13 4.83 -9.10
N THR A 40 30.78 4.35 -8.04
CA THR A 40 30.14 3.44 -7.08
C THR A 40 29.15 4.21 -6.23
N LEU A 41 27.90 3.77 -6.23
CA LEU A 41 26.85 4.32 -5.35
C LEU A 41 26.82 3.55 -4.04
N VAL A 42 26.59 4.27 -2.94
CA VAL A 42 26.36 3.67 -1.62
C VAL A 42 24.86 3.50 -1.42
N PRO A 43 24.36 2.25 -1.38
CA PRO A 43 22.94 2.02 -1.15
C PRO A 43 22.57 2.32 0.30
N ILE A 44 21.34 2.80 0.52
CA ILE A 44 20.78 2.92 1.87
C ILE A 44 20.39 1.54 2.40
N ASN A 45 20.66 1.29 3.68
CA ASN A 45 20.18 0.10 4.36
C ASN A 45 18.70 0.25 4.72
N PHE A 46 17.95 -0.86 4.63
CA PHE A 46 16.55 -0.90 5.07
C PHE A 46 16.47 -1.34 6.52
N ALA A 47 15.57 -0.70 7.28
CA ALA A 47 15.18 -1.16 8.60
C ALA A 47 13.84 -1.92 8.53
N ASP A 48 13.60 -2.76 9.53
CA ASP A 48 12.31 -3.42 9.72
C ASP A 48 11.24 -2.39 10.12
N SER A 49 10.34 -2.10 9.20
CA SER A 49 9.24 -1.15 9.44
C SER A 49 8.04 -1.74 10.18
N LYS A 50 8.01 -3.06 10.46
CA LYS A 50 6.95 -3.69 11.27
C LYS A 50 7.09 -3.45 12.76
N ASN A 51 8.33 -3.26 13.23
CA ASN A 51 8.66 -3.11 14.63
C ASN A 51 8.77 -1.65 15.09
N LEU A 52 8.32 -0.70 14.27
CA LEU A 52 8.31 0.72 14.62
C LEU A 52 7.36 1.00 15.77
N LYS A 53 7.81 1.82 16.73
CA LYS A 53 7.04 2.25 17.88
C LYS A 53 6.67 3.72 17.78
N ILE A 54 5.48 4.06 18.25
CA ILE A 54 5.09 5.45 18.44
C ILE A 54 6.07 6.11 19.39
N GLY A 55 6.62 7.26 19.00
CA GLY A 55 7.66 7.97 19.73
C GLY A 55 9.09 7.72 19.23
N ASP A 56 9.31 6.71 18.36
CA ASP A 56 10.64 6.52 17.74
C ASP A 56 11.02 7.76 16.92
N LYS A 57 12.26 8.22 17.10
CA LYS A 57 12.78 9.38 16.38
C LYS A 57 13.06 9.07 14.94
N VAL A 58 12.73 10.02 14.07
CA VAL A 58 12.92 9.91 12.63
C VAL A 58 13.43 11.21 12.02
N LEU A 59 14.06 11.07 10.86
CA LEU A 59 14.46 12.19 10.01
C LEU A 59 13.81 12.01 8.65
N ALA A 60 13.08 13.03 8.20
CA ALA A 60 12.58 13.12 6.83
C ALA A 60 13.57 13.91 5.98
N ILE A 61 14.06 13.29 4.92
CA ILE A 61 15.06 13.87 4.00
C ILE A 61 14.36 14.11 2.66
N GLY A 62 14.62 15.27 2.07
CA GLY A 62 14.07 15.61 0.77
C GLY A 62 14.69 16.88 0.21
N ASN A 63 14.10 17.39 -0.87
CA ASN A 63 14.51 18.65 -1.50
C ASN A 63 13.29 19.57 -1.66
N PRO A 64 12.80 20.15 -0.53
CA PRO A 64 11.60 20.97 -0.55
C PRO A 64 11.80 22.17 -1.47
N TYR A 65 10.83 22.40 -2.34
CA TYR A 65 10.83 23.52 -3.31
C TYR A 65 12.04 23.58 -4.25
N GLY A 66 12.87 22.52 -4.31
CA GLY A 66 14.07 22.49 -5.16
C GLY A 66 15.22 23.37 -4.69
N ILE A 67 15.18 23.85 -3.44
CA ILE A 67 16.20 24.78 -2.88
C ILE A 67 17.43 24.07 -2.32
N GLY A 68 17.45 22.72 -2.35
CA GLY A 68 18.55 21.89 -1.86
C GLY A 68 18.07 20.82 -0.88
N ILE A 69 18.95 19.84 -0.60
CA ILE A 69 18.65 18.77 0.35
C ILE A 69 18.41 19.38 1.73
N SER A 70 17.28 19.01 2.31
CA SER A 70 16.87 19.46 3.63
C SER A 70 16.48 18.26 4.48
N VAL A 71 16.70 18.37 5.79
CA VAL A 71 16.36 17.34 6.79
C VAL A 71 15.45 17.96 7.82
N SER A 72 14.33 17.31 8.09
CA SER A 72 13.44 17.64 9.19
C SER A 72 13.39 16.51 10.19
N SER A 73 13.39 16.83 11.50
CA SER A 73 13.32 15.86 12.59
C SER A 73 11.91 15.76 13.13
N GLY A 74 11.53 14.56 13.57
CA GLY A 74 10.26 14.28 14.22
C GLY A 74 10.25 12.88 14.84
N ILE A 75 9.05 12.40 15.10
CA ILE A 75 8.80 11.06 15.65
C ILE A 75 7.80 10.28 14.79
N ILE A 76 7.72 8.97 15.00
CA ILE A 76 6.58 8.16 14.58
C ILE A 76 5.38 8.55 15.43
N SER A 77 4.36 9.17 14.82
CA SER A 77 3.13 9.56 15.50
C SER A 77 2.08 8.46 15.49
N ALA A 78 2.08 7.59 14.47
CA ALA A 78 1.24 6.40 14.35
C ALA A 78 1.74 5.48 13.25
N THR A 79 1.30 4.22 13.27
CA THR A 79 1.52 3.23 12.20
C THR A 79 0.19 2.67 11.71
N GLY A 80 0.18 2.04 10.52
CA GLY A 80 -1.00 1.39 9.97
C GLY A 80 -2.13 2.36 9.60
N ARG A 81 -1.79 3.57 9.15
CA ARG A 81 -2.78 4.54 8.67
C ARG A 81 -3.17 4.24 7.22
N ASP A 82 -4.48 4.11 6.99
CA ASP A 82 -5.02 3.80 5.65
C ASP A 82 -5.34 5.05 4.80
N TYR A 83 -5.12 6.23 5.28
CA TYR A 83 -5.43 7.55 4.70
C TYR A 83 -5.75 7.53 3.18
N GLY A 84 -6.93 7.00 2.84
CA GLY A 84 -7.43 6.84 1.48
C GLY A 84 -6.79 5.71 0.66
N ASN A 85 -5.91 4.89 1.26
CA ASN A 85 -5.34 3.71 0.62
C ASN A 85 -5.04 2.62 1.67
N PRO A 86 -5.96 1.69 1.91
CA PRO A 86 -5.82 0.65 2.93
C PRO A 86 -4.69 -0.34 2.63
N TYR A 87 -4.18 -0.38 1.39
CA TYR A 87 -3.11 -1.28 0.99
C TYR A 87 -1.72 -0.83 1.45
N LEU A 88 -1.53 0.44 1.83
CA LEU A 88 -0.20 0.98 2.12
C LEU A 88 0.18 0.95 3.60
N GLU A 89 -0.79 0.96 4.52
CA GLU A 89 -0.56 0.99 5.98
C GLU A 89 0.48 2.06 6.38
N LEU A 90 0.25 3.30 5.99
CA LEU A 90 1.21 4.39 6.07
C LEU A 90 1.74 4.62 7.49
N ILE A 91 3.00 5.01 7.59
CA ILE A 91 3.63 5.60 8.78
C ILE A 91 3.21 7.05 8.86
N GLN A 92 2.67 7.48 10.00
CA GLN A 92 2.42 8.87 10.31
C GLN A 92 3.60 9.46 11.10
N THR A 93 4.04 10.66 10.74
CA THR A 93 5.11 11.40 11.43
C THR A 93 4.77 12.86 11.57
N ASP A 94 5.32 13.51 12.58
CA ASP A 94 5.31 14.96 12.76
C ASP A 94 6.61 15.63 12.23
N ALA A 95 7.53 14.86 11.63
CA ALA A 95 8.60 15.44 10.84
C ALA A 95 8.01 16.27 9.69
N ALA A 96 8.50 17.48 9.48
CA ALA A 96 7.93 18.38 8.49
C ALA A 96 8.12 17.84 7.06
N ILE A 97 7.01 17.50 6.41
CA ILE A 97 6.96 17.10 5.01
C ILE A 97 6.28 18.22 4.23
N ASN A 98 6.97 18.74 3.23
CA ASN A 98 6.49 19.81 2.34
C ASN A 98 6.64 19.37 0.87
N PRO A 99 6.00 20.03 -0.08
CA PRO A 99 6.21 19.79 -1.49
C PRO A 99 7.69 19.77 -1.87
N GLY A 100 8.16 18.66 -2.46
CA GLY A 100 9.56 18.36 -2.76
C GLY A 100 10.21 17.35 -1.82
N ASN A 101 9.64 17.07 -0.63
CA ASN A 101 10.10 15.95 0.20
C ASN A 101 9.48 14.62 -0.21
N SER A 102 8.36 14.61 -0.95
CA SER A 102 7.74 13.40 -1.48
C SER A 102 8.71 12.64 -2.38
N GLY A 103 8.84 11.32 -2.19
CA GLY A 103 9.85 10.47 -2.80
C GLY A 103 11.18 10.45 -2.05
N GLY A 104 11.39 11.34 -1.08
CA GLY A 104 12.55 11.34 -0.20
C GLY A 104 12.45 10.30 0.92
N ALA A 105 13.55 10.08 1.62
CA ALA A 105 13.67 9.07 2.65
C ALA A 105 13.07 9.53 3.99
N LEU A 106 12.38 8.61 4.69
CA LEU A 106 12.19 8.65 6.13
C LEU A 106 13.16 7.63 6.75
N ILE A 107 14.07 8.09 7.61
CA ILE A 107 15.10 7.25 8.21
C ILE A 107 15.00 7.25 9.75
N ASN A 108 15.51 6.19 10.36
CA ASN A 108 15.67 6.10 11.80
C ASN A 108 16.98 6.74 12.30
N GLU A 109 17.23 6.72 13.61
CA GLU A 109 18.44 7.25 14.25
C GLU A 109 19.74 6.59 13.75
N ASN A 110 19.67 5.36 13.22
CA ASN A 110 20.82 4.63 12.69
C ASN A 110 21.08 4.94 11.18
N GLY A 111 20.31 5.83 10.58
CA GLY A 111 20.42 6.17 9.17
C GLY A 111 19.78 5.13 8.22
N ASN A 112 19.03 4.17 8.73
CA ASN A 112 18.37 3.14 7.92
C ASN A 112 17.00 3.62 7.45
N LEU A 113 16.63 3.25 6.22
CA LEU A 113 15.35 3.61 5.62
C LEU A 113 14.20 2.86 6.31
N ILE A 114 13.23 3.59 6.84
CA ILE A 114 11.99 3.05 7.41
C ILE A 114 10.79 3.34 6.53
N GLY A 115 10.90 4.27 5.58
CA GLY A 115 9.84 4.58 4.65
C GLY A 115 10.22 5.61 3.61
N ILE A 116 9.33 5.81 2.63
CA ILE A 116 9.42 6.88 1.63
C ILE A 116 8.34 7.91 1.91
N ASN A 117 8.75 9.17 2.07
CA ASN A 117 7.82 10.29 2.26
C ASN A 117 6.88 10.38 1.06
N THR A 118 5.57 10.52 1.30
CA THR A 118 4.60 10.56 0.20
C THR A 118 3.69 11.77 0.25
N LYS A 119 2.90 11.95 1.29
CA LYS A 119 1.87 12.98 1.35
C LYS A 119 1.71 13.58 2.75
N ILE A 120 0.98 14.68 2.83
CA ILE A 120 0.58 15.32 4.09
C ILE A 120 -0.94 15.29 4.23
N PHE A 121 -1.42 15.29 5.47
CA PHE A 121 -2.80 15.68 5.75
C PHE A 121 -2.87 17.21 5.82
N SER A 122 -3.57 17.81 4.86
CA SER A 122 -3.66 19.27 4.83
C SER A 122 -4.96 19.72 4.16
N LYS A 123 -5.61 20.69 4.77
CA LYS A 123 -6.76 21.39 4.17
C LYS A 123 -6.34 22.58 3.31
N THR A 124 -5.13 23.08 3.53
CA THR A 124 -4.61 24.31 2.89
C THR A 124 -3.50 24.02 1.89
N GLY A 125 -3.02 22.75 1.80
CA GLY A 125 -1.85 22.37 1.02
C GLY A 125 -0.52 22.57 1.75
N ALA A 126 -0.51 23.25 2.90
CA ALA A 126 0.69 23.43 3.73
C ALA A 126 0.75 22.35 4.83
N TYR A 127 1.96 22.01 5.26
CA TYR A 127 2.19 21.09 6.39
C TYR A 127 1.54 21.62 7.68
N GLN A 128 0.81 20.75 8.36
CA GLN A 128 0.05 21.05 9.59
C GLN A 128 0.36 20.05 10.73
N GLY A 129 1.57 19.51 10.79
CA GLY A 129 1.97 18.57 11.83
C GLY A 129 1.64 17.09 11.53
N ILE A 130 1.13 16.78 10.33
CA ILE A 130 0.77 15.41 9.95
C ILE A 130 1.33 15.10 8.58
N GLY A 131 2.38 14.27 8.55
CA GLY A 131 2.99 13.72 7.36
C GLY A 131 2.85 12.20 7.29
N PHE A 132 2.97 11.66 6.10
CA PHE A 132 2.88 10.22 5.86
C PHE A 132 4.04 9.72 5.02
N ALA A 133 4.48 8.49 5.34
CA ALA A 133 5.46 7.75 4.55
C ALA A 133 4.96 6.33 4.29
N ILE A 134 5.35 5.78 3.13
CA ILE A 134 5.11 4.38 2.77
C ILE A 134 6.17 3.54 3.47
N PRO A 135 5.80 2.52 4.26
CA PRO A 135 6.76 1.68 4.98
C PRO A 135 7.80 1.03 4.05
N SER A 136 9.04 0.93 4.49
CA SER A 136 10.17 0.39 3.69
C SER A 136 9.91 -1.02 3.16
N GLU A 137 9.28 -1.90 3.93
CA GLU A 137 8.92 -3.25 3.46
C GLU A 137 7.92 -3.22 2.31
N LYS A 138 6.93 -2.31 2.38
CA LYS A 138 5.97 -2.14 1.30
C LYS A 138 6.65 -1.58 0.05
N VAL A 139 7.59 -0.64 0.23
CA VAL A 139 8.43 -0.11 -0.87
C VAL A 139 9.23 -1.22 -1.53
N ILE A 140 9.89 -2.10 -0.75
CA ILE A 140 10.66 -3.23 -1.26
C ILE A 140 9.76 -4.19 -2.05
N GLN A 141 8.60 -4.55 -1.49
CA GLN A 141 7.64 -5.43 -2.15
C GLN A 141 7.23 -4.88 -3.52
N ILE A 142 6.78 -3.63 -3.55
CA ILE A 142 6.33 -2.95 -4.78
C ILE A 142 7.48 -2.82 -5.79
N ALA A 143 8.66 -2.38 -5.33
CA ALA A 143 9.83 -2.22 -6.19
C ALA A 143 10.29 -3.57 -6.79
N SER A 144 10.26 -4.65 -6.01
CA SER A 144 10.60 -5.99 -6.48
C SER A 144 9.67 -6.47 -7.59
N GLU A 145 8.35 -6.27 -7.43
CA GLU A 145 7.35 -6.59 -8.46
C GLU A 145 7.62 -5.77 -9.74
N ILE A 146 7.87 -4.47 -9.60
CA ILE A 146 8.16 -3.60 -10.74
C ILE A 146 9.46 -4.01 -11.44
N ILE A 147 10.51 -4.37 -10.70
CA ILE A 147 11.79 -4.80 -11.27
C ILE A 147 11.63 -6.13 -12.01
N GLN A 148 10.89 -7.07 -11.43
CA GLN A 148 10.74 -8.42 -11.97
C GLN A 148 9.75 -8.48 -13.14
N TYR A 149 8.64 -7.74 -13.05
CA TYR A 149 7.51 -7.86 -13.99
C TYR A 149 7.20 -6.57 -14.76
N GLY A 150 7.91 -5.48 -14.49
CA GLY A 150 7.64 -4.16 -15.09
C GLY A 150 6.44 -3.43 -14.48
N LYS A 151 5.65 -4.10 -13.63
CA LYS A 151 4.43 -3.59 -12.97
C LYS A 151 4.15 -4.33 -11.68
N VAL A 152 3.31 -3.76 -10.82
CA VAL A 152 2.72 -4.49 -9.67
C VAL A 152 1.60 -5.39 -10.17
N ARG A 153 1.62 -6.65 -9.78
CA ARG A 153 0.59 -7.63 -10.11
C ARG A 153 -0.49 -7.57 -9.04
N ASN A 154 -1.44 -6.66 -9.23
CA ASN A 154 -2.60 -6.61 -8.34
C ASN A 154 -3.45 -7.85 -8.53
N VAL A 155 -3.89 -8.45 -7.44
CA VAL A 155 -4.80 -9.58 -7.47
C VAL A 155 -6.25 -9.13 -7.35
N TRP A 156 -7.13 -9.93 -7.91
CA TRP A 156 -8.55 -9.70 -7.98
C TRP A 156 -9.31 -10.98 -7.63
N ILE A 157 -10.37 -10.84 -6.83
CA ILE A 157 -11.28 -11.92 -6.47
C ILE A 157 -12.73 -11.64 -6.88
N GLY A 158 -12.97 -10.56 -7.59
CA GLY A 158 -14.29 -10.08 -8.03
C GLY A 158 -14.52 -8.62 -7.62
N ASN A 159 -15.48 -7.98 -8.25
CA ASN A 159 -15.95 -6.65 -7.89
C ASN A 159 -17.12 -6.79 -6.94
N PHE A 160 -16.96 -6.31 -5.72
CA PHE A 160 -17.98 -6.38 -4.68
C PHE A 160 -17.81 -5.24 -3.67
N ARG A 161 -18.89 -4.97 -2.96
CA ARG A 161 -18.91 -4.02 -1.83
C ARG A 161 -19.36 -4.74 -0.58
N VAL A 162 -18.79 -4.36 0.55
CA VAL A 162 -19.15 -4.93 1.85
C VAL A 162 -19.48 -3.84 2.86
N ALA A 163 -20.36 -4.19 3.79
CA ALA A 163 -20.66 -3.39 4.98
C ALA A 163 -20.23 -4.15 6.23
N ARG A 164 -19.76 -3.45 7.25
CA ARG A 164 -19.48 -4.05 8.56
C ARG A 164 -20.81 -4.40 9.22
N VAL A 165 -20.93 -5.63 9.68
CA VAL A 165 -22.12 -6.11 10.39
C VAL A 165 -21.75 -6.85 11.66
N ARG A 166 -22.67 -6.88 12.60
CA ARG A 166 -22.66 -7.77 13.75
C ARG A 166 -23.85 -8.74 13.58
N PHE A 167 -23.57 -10.02 13.63
CA PHE A 167 -24.57 -11.06 13.36
C PHE A 167 -24.42 -12.22 14.34
N GLU A 168 -25.44 -13.04 14.45
CA GLU A 168 -25.44 -14.24 15.27
C GLU A 168 -24.87 -15.41 14.45
N LEU A 169 -23.66 -15.83 14.81
CA LEU A 169 -22.95 -16.93 14.12
C LEU A 169 -23.43 -18.29 14.59
N ASP A 170 -23.76 -18.41 15.89
CA ASP A 170 -24.35 -19.56 16.56
C ASP A 170 -25.27 -19.08 17.67
N LYS A 171 -26.13 -19.96 18.23
CA LYS A 171 -27.02 -19.61 19.34
C LYS A 171 -26.22 -18.91 20.46
N ASN A 172 -26.55 -17.64 20.69
CA ASN A 172 -25.89 -16.76 21.66
C ASN A 172 -24.44 -16.35 21.35
N LEU A 173 -23.90 -16.66 20.17
CA LEU A 173 -22.57 -16.22 19.75
C LEU A 173 -22.66 -15.12 18.71
N LEU A 174 -22.49 -13.87 19.14
CA LEU A 174 -22.40 -12.73 18.25
C LEU A 174 -20.98 -12.63 17.66
N SER A 175 -20.90 -12.43 16.36
CA SER A 175 -19.65 -12.23 15.62
C SER A 175 -19.71 -10.96 14.78
N ASN A 176 -18.54 -10.40 14.47
CA ASN A 176 -18.42 -9.32 13.49
C ASN A 176 -18.07 -9.92 12.13
N GLY A 177 -18.50 -9.26 11.05
CA GLY A 177 -18.19 -9.69 9.70
C GLY A 177 -18.34 -8.59 8.68
N LEU A 178 -18.11 -8.96 7.43
CA LEU A 178 -18.26 -8.13 6.26
C LEU A 178 -19.42 -8.69 5.42
N GLN A 179 -20.59 -8.05 5.48
CA GLN A 179 -21.73 -8.44 4.67
C GLN A 179 -21.56 -7.94 3.24
N VAL A 180 -21.72 -8.81 2.28
CA VAL A 180 -21.74 -8.47 0.86
C VAL A 180 -23.04 -7.71 0.57
N VAL A 181 -22.91 -6.45 0.20
CA VAL A 181 -24.05 -5.57 -0.13
C VAL A 181 -24.23 -5.38 -1.63
N GLU A 182 -23.18 -5.66 -2.39
CA GLU A 182 -23.18 -5.60 -3.85
C GLU A 182 -22.09 -6.56 -4.38
N ILE A 183 -22.38 -7.29 -5.45
CA ILE A 183 -21.42 -8.16 -6.14
C ILE A 183 -21.79 -8.22 -7.61
N GLU A 184 -20.79 -8.10 -8.49
CA GLU A 184 -20.98 -8.31 -9.91
C GLU A 184 -21.11 -9.81 -10.22
N ASN A 185 -21.93 -10.13 -11.23
CA ASN A 185 -22.20 -11.52 -11.66
C ASN A 185 -21.02 -12.15 -12.40
N GLU A 186 -19.81 -11.67 -12.15
CA GLU A 186 -18.56 -12.13 -12.74
C GLU A 186 -17.47 -12.15 -11.68
N GLY A 187 -16.48 -13.02 -11.88
CA GLY A 187 -15.29 -13.06 -11.05
C GLY A 187 -15.25 -14.23 -10.07
N PRO A 188 -14.05 -14.46 -9.49
CA PRO A 188 -13.79 -15.65 -8.67
C PRO A 188 -14.72 -15.80 -7.47
N LEU A 189 -15.03 -14.71 -6.76
CA LEU A 189 -15.90 -14.73 -5.58
C LEU A 189 -17.34 -15.15 -5.94
N PHE A 190 -17.89 -14.52 -6.99
CA PHE A 190 -19.24 -14.84 -7.47
C PHE A 190 -19.33 -16.29 -7.97
N ASN A 191 -18.32 -16.74 -8.74
CA ASN A 191 -18.28 -18.11 -9.28
C ASN A 191 -18.22 -19.20 -8.20
N LYS A 192 -17.80 -18.84 -6.98
CA LYS A 192 -17.85 -19.73 -5.80
C LYS A 192 -19.20 -19.66 -5.07
N GLY A 193 -20.18 -18.97 -5.65
CA GLY A 193 -21.54 -18.88 -5.13
C GLY A 193 -21.65 -18.01 -3.88
N VAL A 194 -20.87 -16.94 -3.83
CA VAL A 194 -21.04 -15.87 -2.83
C VAL A 194 -21.99 -14.84 -3.43
N GLY A 195 -22.98 -14.42 -2.65
CA GLY A 195 -24.02 -13.50 -3.09
C GLY A 195 -24.25 -12.33 -2.13
N VAL A 196 -25.13 -11.42 -2.55
CA VAL A 196 -25.61 -10.34 -1.68
C VAL A 196 -26.31 -10.95 -0.47
N GLY A 197 -26.09 -10.39 0.72
CA GLY A 197 -26.61 -10.89 1.99
C GLY A 197 -25.64 -11.81 2.73
N ASP A 198 -24.74 -12.49 2.04
CA ASP A 198 -23.74 -13.35 2.66
C ASP A 198 -22.77 -12.52 3.54
N VAL A 199 -22.34 -13.10 4.66
CA VAL A 199 -21.43 -12.44 5.61
C VAL A 199 -20.09 -13.19 5.65
N ILE A 200 -19.02 -12.55 5.22
CA ILE A 200 -17.67 -13.06 5.39
C ILE A 200 -17.26 -12.80 6.85
N TYR A 201 -16.98 -13.84 7.64
CA TYR A 201 -16.62 -13.70 9.04
C TYR A 201 -15.18 -14.11 9.36
N ARG A 202 -14.49 -14.84 8.45
CA ARG A 202 -13.04 -15.07 8.49
C ARG A 202 -12.42 -14.94 7.12
N VAL A 203 -11.19 -14.42 7.12
CA VAL A 203 -10.28 -14.36 5.98
C VAL A 203 -9.05 -15.16 6.38
N ASN A 204 -8.84 -16.31 5.76
CA ASN A 204 -7.90 -17.32 6.22
C ASN A 204 -8.18 -17.63 7.72
N ASP A 205 -7.18 -17.50 8.59
CA ASP A 205 -7.31 -17.76 10.02
C ASP A 205 -7.60 -16.50 10.85
N MET A 206 -7.81 -15.35 10.21
CA MET A 206 -8.07 -14.05 10.85
C MET A 206 -9.55 -13.67 10.79
N ASP A 207 -9.98 -12.82 11.72
CA ASP A 207 -11.32 -12.22 11.67
C ASP A 207 -11.49 -11.40 10.38
N ALA A 208 -12.68 -11.47 9.78
CA ALA A 208 -12.98 -10.73 8.58
C ALA A 208 -13.17 -9.25 8.90
N THR A 209 -12.11 -8.49 8.72
CA THR A 209 -12.13 -7.04 8.68
C THR A 209 -11.73 -6.58 7.29
N TRP A 210 -12.17 -5.38 6.92
CA TRP A 210 -11.72 -4.79 5.65
C TRP A 210 -10.19 -4.74 5.58
N LYS A 211 -9.55 -4.40 6.69
CA LYS A 211 -8.08 -4.37 6.81
C LYS A 211 -7.45 -5.73 6.49
N ASN A 212 -7.90 -6.81 7.12
CA ASN A 212 -7.31 -8.14 6.93
C ASN A 212 -7.53 -8.65 5.50
N LEU A 213 -8.70 -8.39 4.92
CA LEU A 213 -8.99 -8.76 3.53
C LEU A 213 -8.09 -8.00 2.55
N THR A 214 -8.01 -6.68 2.69
CA THR A 214 -7.19 -5.84 1.80
C THR A 214 -5.70 -6.10 1.98
N GLN A 215 -5.24 -6.35 3.21
CA GLN A 215 -3.86 -6.72 3.50
C GLN A 215 -3.48 -8.03 2.81
N PHE A 216 -4.33 -9.07 2.91
CA PHE A 216 -4.09 -10.32 2.19
C PHE A 216 -3.99 -10.08 0.69
N LEU A 217 -4.98 -9.41 0.08
CA LEU A 217 -4.99 -9.14 -1.36
C LEU A 217 -3.80 -8.31 -1.81
N SER A 218 -3.27 -7.44 -0.95
CA SER A 218 -2.09 -6.62 -1.27
C SER A 218 -0.75 -7.37 -1.22
N LEU A 219 -0.72 -8.52 -0.56
CA LEU A 219 0.46 -9.37 -0.43
C LEU A 219 0.41 -10.58 -1.37
N ALA A 220 -0.77 -10.95 -1.83
CA ALA A 220 -0.99 -12.12 -2.69
C ALA A 220 -0.45 -11.92 -4.10
N ALA A 221 -0.01 -13.00 -4.72
CA ALA A 221 0.27 -13.10 -6.15
C ALA A 221 -0.92 -13.72 -6.90
N PRO A 222 -1.09 -13.47 -8.20
CA PRO A 222 -2.05 -14.21 -9.01
C PRO A 222 -1.80 -15.73 -8.93
N GLY A 223 -2.84 -16.49 -8.64
CA GLY A 223 -2.79 -17.93 -8.38
C GLY A 223 -2.75 -18.29 -6.89
N ASP A 224 -2.50 -17.34 -5.99
CA ASP A 224 -2.61 -17.61 -4.56
C ASP A 224 -4.06 -17.86 -4.16
N THR A 225 -4.26 -18.70 -3.15
CA THR A 225 -5.59 -19.06 -2.66
C THR A 225 -5.92 -18.29 -1.39
N ILE A 226 -7.09 -17.65 -1.38
CA ILE A 226 -7.70 -17.08 -0.19
C ILE A 226 -8.84 -17.96 0.29
N LYS A 227 -8.86 -18.26 1.58
CA LYS A 227 -9.93 -19.01 2.24
C LYS A 227 -10.86 -18.07 2.98
N LEU A 228 -12.13 -18.07 2.61
CA LEU A 228 -13.16 -17.26 3.24
C LEU A 228 -14.17 -18.15 3.96
N ASN A 229 -14.42 -17.86 5.23
CA ASN A 229 -15.51 -18.47 5.96
C ASN A 229 -16.73 -17.54 5.86
N ILE A 230 -17.81 -18.06 5.36
CA ILE A 230 -19.00 -17.30 4.99
C ILE A 230 -20.20 -17.85 5.77
N PHE A 231 -20.99 -16.94 6.29
CA PHE A 231 -22.34 -17.21 6.81
C PHE A 231 -23.32 -16.73 5.75
N THR A 232 -24.03 -17.69 5.14
CA THR A 232 -24.93 -17.39 4.02
C THR A 232 -26.22 -16.74 4.49
N GLU A 233 -26.91 -16.02 3.61
CA GLU A 233 -28.25 -15.48 3.89
C GLU A 233 -29.24 -16.55 4.36
N SER A 234 -29.07 -17.81 3.94
CA SER A 234 -29.85 -18.96 4.41
C SER A 234 -29.36 -19.56 5.73
N GLU A 235 -28.58 -18.83 6.51
CA GLU A 235 -28.06 -19.20 7.84
C GLU A 235 -27.18 -20.45 7.87
N LYS A 236 -26.44 -20.71 6.79
CA LYS A 236 -25.50 -21.84 6.70
C LYS A 236 -24.06 -21.35 6.72
N LYS A 237 -23.20 -22.11 7.42
CA LYS A 237 -21.74 -21.90 7.36
C LYS A 237 -21.18 -22.57 6.10
N LYS A 238 -20.41 -21.80 5.33
CA LYS A 238 -19.75 -22.24 4.11
C LYS A 238 -18.29 -21.81 4.15
N VAL A 239 -17.41 -22.66 3.65
CA VAL A 239 -16.00 -22.28 3.40
C VAL A 239 -15.81 -22.29 1.90
N VAL A 240 -15.25 -21.19 1.39
CA VAL A 240 -14.87 -21.08 -0.02
C VAL A 240 -13.39 -20.81 -0.15
N GLU A 241 -12.76 -21.50 -1.05
CA GLU A 241 -11.39 -21.26 -1.45
C GLU A 241 -11.40 -20.62 -2.84
N ILE A 242 -10.80 -19.47 -2.93
CA ILE A 242 -10.80 -18.62 -4.13
C ILE A 242 -9.36 -18.47 -4.58
N GLU A 243 -9.08 -18.92 -5.78
CA GLU A 243 -7.82 -18.60 -6.45
C GLU A 243 -7.87 -17.17 -6.96
N THR A 244 -6.87 -16.38 -6.59
CA THR A 244 -6.77 -14.99 -7.02
C THR A 244 -6.39 -14.92 -8.49
N SER A 245 -7.02 -14.03 -9.23
CA SER A 245 -6.68 -13.75 -10.61
C SER A 245 -5.84 -12.48 -10.70
N ALA A 246 -5.06 -12.32 -11.78
CA ALA A 246 -4.47 -11.04 -12.09
C ALA A 246 -5.59 -10.04 -12.40
N LEU A 247 -5.54 -8.86 -11.78
CA LEU A 247 -6.35 -7.75 -12.21
C LEU A 247 -5.76 -7.26 -13.54
N GLU A 248 -6.36 -7.64 -14.65
CA GLU A 248 -6.04 -7.00 -15.93
C GLU A 248 -6.42 -5.52 -15.81
N GLU A 249 -5.57 -4.62 -16.31
CA GLU A 249 -5.92 -3.21 -16.38
C GLU A 249 -7.21 -3.12 -17.22
N ILE A 250 -8.35 -3.05 -16.56
CA ILE A 250 -9.58 -2.67 -17.19
C ILE A 250 -9.29 -1.27 -17.71
N ASN A 251 -9.15 -1.13 -19.02
CA ASN A 251 -9.13 0.16 -19.69
C ASN A 251 -10.41 0.88 -19.31
N LEU A 252 -10.37 1.62 -18.22
CA LEU A 252 -11.35 2.65 -17.93
C LEU A 252 -11.15 3.72 -19.00
N ALA A 253 -11.72 3.46 -20.16
CA ALA A 253 -12.03 4.50 -21.14
C ALA A 253 -13.07 5.39 -20.47
N ILE A 254 -12.63 6.50 -19.92
CA ILE A 254 -13.44 7.66 -19.56
C ILE A 254 -13.22 8.72 -20.64
#